data_9c1071ab199050fcab9188a7793ddd75
#
_entry.id   9c1071ab199050fcab9188a7793ddd75
#
_cell.length_a   1.000
_cell.length_b   1.000
_cell.length_c   1.000
_cell.angle_alpha   90.00
_cell.angle_beta   90.00
_cell.angle_gamma   90.00
#
_symmetry.space_group_name_H-M   'P 1'
#
loop_
_entity.id
_entity.type
_entity.pdbx_description
1 polymer ?
#
loop_
_entity_poly.entity_id
_entity_poly.type
_entity_poly.pdbx_seq_one_letter_code
_entity_poly.pdbx_strand_id
1 'polypeptide(L)'
;MRFIHMADVHFDSPFTVLASRENLANERRLEQRKAFADTIEYIKENQIPFLFISGDLYEQKYIRKSTIEYINNLFKEIPNTQIFISPGNHDPYLINSYYMKFNWNNNVYIFKYDIEKIELDDVNIYGYGFSSFYSEGININEIKIDNQKNNILIMHADLDASKEAKELYNPVATRDLLKFDYVALGHIHKP
;
A
#
# COMPACT_ATOMS: atom_id res chain seq x y z
N MET A 1 14.02 -13.55 -5.91
CA MET A 1 13.70 -12.61 -4.82
C MET A 1 12.50 -13.11 -4.02
N ARG A 2 12.42 -12.89 -2.69
CA ARG A 2 11.23 -13.21 -1.86
C ARG A 2 10.65 -11.92 -1.31
N PHE A 3 9.34 -11.81 -1.26
CA PHE A 3 8.62 -10.66 -0.70
C PHE A 3 7.22 -11.07 -0.24
N ILE A 4 6.60 -10.23 0.58
CA ILE A 4 5.18 -10.26 0.87
C ILE A 4 4.54 -9.04 0.21
N HIS A 5 3.40 -9.23 -0.40
CA HIS A 5 2.54 -8.17 -0.91
C HIS A 5 1.20 -8.19 -0.18
N MET A 6 0.78 -7.04 0.31
CA MET A 6 -0.53 -6.82 0.90
C MET A 6 -1.13 -5.49 0.44
N ALA A 7 -2.44 -5.37 0.49
CA ALA A 7 -3.19 -4.15 0.18
C ALA A 7 -4.50 -4.12 0.97
N ASP A 8 -5.18 -2.99 0.95
CA ASP A 8 -6.58 -2.86 1.38
C ASP A 8 -6.81 -3.35 2.83
N VAL A 9 -5.90 -3.01 3.72
CA VAL A 9 -6.00 -3.39 5.14
C VAL A 9 -7.07 -2.58 5.86
N HIS A 10 -7.22 -1.27 5.53
CA HIS A 10 -8.23 -0.36 6.08
C HIS A 10 -8.29 -0.31 7.61
N PHE A 11 -7.14 -0.12 8.27
CA PHE A 11 -7.13 0.08 9.72
C PHE A 11 -8.05 1.22 10.14
N ASP A 12 -8.77 1.01 11.23
CA ASP A 12 -9.77 1.92 11.81
C ASP A 12 -10.99 2.20 10.90
N SER A 13 -11.27 1.33 9.91
CA SER A 13 -12.53 1.39 9.16
C SER A 13 -13.74 1.35 10.09
N PRO A 14 -14.76 2.21 9.86
CA PRO A 14 -15.92 2.30 10.75
C PRO A 14 -16.85 1.08 10.72
N PHE A 15 -16.70 0.17 9.73
CA PHE A 15 -17.60 -1.00 9.55
C PHE A 15 -19.08 -0.63 9.63
N THR A 16 -19.50 0.42 8.93
CA THR A 16 -20.84 0.98 9.01
C THR A 16 -21.97 -0.03 8.75
N VAL A 17 -21.74 -1.01 7.88
CA VAL A 17 -22.69 -2.10 7.61
C VAL A 17 -22.94 -2.97 8.86
N LEU A 18 -22.02 -2.96 9.81
CA LEU A 18 -22.11 -3.69 11.07
C LEU A 18 -22.53 -2.81 12.26
N ALA A 19 -22.91 -1.56 12.01
CA ALA A 19 -23.23 -0.59 13.08
C ALA A 19 -24.32 -1.08 14.05
N SER A 20 -25.27 -1.91 13.57
CA SER A 20 -26.30 -2.55 14.40
C SER A 20 -25.79 -3.77 15.20
N ARG A 21 -24.52 -4.18 15.00
CA ARG A 21 -23.87 -5.33 15.62
C ARG A 21 -22.49 -4.93 16.14
N GLU A 22 -22.46 -4.07 17.15
CA GLU A 22 -21.24 -3.45 17.69
C GLU A 22 -20.16 -4.48 18.08
N ASN A 23 -20.54 -5.62 18.67
CA ASN A 23 -19.61 -6.69 19.00
C ASN A 23 -18.91 -7.23 17.75
N LEU A 24 -19.63 -7.43 16.64
CA LEU A 24 -19.06 -7.96 15.41
C LEU A 24 -18.09 -7.00 14.76
N ALA A 25 -18.35 -5.68 14.81
CA ALA A 25 -17.42 -4.67 14.30
C ALA A 25 -16.09 -4.67 15.09
N ASN A 26 -16.16 -4.86 16.42
CA ASN A 26 -14.96 -4.97 17.25
C ASN A 26 -14.19 -6.28 16.99
N GLU A 27 -14.89 -7.40 16.84
CA GLU A 27 -14.27 -8.68 16.45
C GLU A 27 -13.52 -8.55 15.13
N ARG A 28 -14.11 -7.92 14.10
CA ARG A 28 -13.46 -7.69 12.81
C ARG A 28 -12.20 -6.83 12.92
N ARG A 29 -12.22 -5.80 13.77
CA ARG A 29 -11.00 -4.99 14.01
C ARG A 29 -9.90 -5.81 14.70
N LEU A 30 -10.25 -6.70 15.60
CA LEU A 30 -9.28 -7.58 16.27
C LEU A 30 -8.72 -8.62 15.29
N GLU A 31 -9.57 -9.24 14.47
CA GLU A 31 -9.14 -10.17 13.41
C GLU A 31 -8.17 -9.50 12.42
N GLN A 32 -8.49 -8.28 11.97
CA GLN A 32 -7.65 -7.49 11.08
C GLN A 32 -6.28 -7.22 11.71
N ARG A 33 -6.25 -6.78 12.98
CA ARG A 33 -4.99 -6.54 13.71
C ARG A 33 -4.19 -7.82 13.89
N LYS A 34 -4.88 -8.92 14.19
CA LYS A 34 -4.24 -10.23 14.33
C LYS A 34 -3.63 -10.68 13.01
N ALA A 35 -4.39 -10.65 11.91
CA ALA A 35 -3.89 -11.05 10.59
C ALA A 35 -2.66 -10.23 10.15
N PHE A 36 -2.67 -8.92 10.45
CA PHE A 36 -1.51 -8.06 10.17
C PHE A 36 -0.30 -8.45 11.03
N ALA A 37 -0.51 -8.66 12.33
CA ALA A 37 0.57 -9.07 13.24
C ALA A 37 1.13 -10.46 12.87
N ASP A 38 0.26 -11.42 12.56
CA ASP A 38 0.66 -12.77 12.10
C ASP A 38 1.51 -12.69 10.80
N THR A 39 1.17 -11.74 9.91
CA THR A 39 1.98 -11.51 8.69
C THR A 39 3.37 -10.96 9.04
N ILE A 40 3.47 -10.02 9.98
CA ILE A 40 4.76 -9.49 10.44
C ILE A 40 5.61 -10.57 11.11
N GLU A 41 5.00 -11.41 11.94
CA GLU A 41 5.71 -12.56 12.54
C GLU A 41 6.21 -13.55 11.49
N TYR A 42 5.40 -13.87 10.47
CA TYR A 42 5.82 -14.71 9.35
C TYR A 42 7.02 -14.10 8.61
N ILE A 43 7.00 -12.77 8.34
CA ILE A 43 8.11 -12.06 7.70
C ILE A 43 9.39 -12.21 8.54
N LYS A 44 9.28 -12.03 9.84
CA LYS A 44 10.38 -12.13 10.82
C LYS A 44 10.98 -13.55 10.86
N GLU A 45 10.14 -14.56 11.06
CA GLU A 45 10.56 -15.96 11.14
C GLU A 45 11.23 -16.45 9.85
N ASN A 46 10.72 -16.01 8.68
CA ASN A 46 11.22 -16.43 7.38
C ASN A 46 12.25 -15.46 6.77
N GLN A 47 12.62 -14.41 7.50
CA GLN A 47 13.61 -13.41 7.06
C GLN A 47 13.29 -12.88 5.65
N ILE A 48 12.03 -12.48 5.42
CA ILE A 48 11.58 -11.94 4.14
C ILE A 48 12.17 -10.54 3.95
N PRO A 49 12.91 -10.27 2.86
CA PRO A 49 13.62 -9.00 2.71
C PRO A 49 12.74 -7.82 2.31
N PHE A 50 11.55 -8.06 1.75
CA PHE A 50 10.68 -6.99 1.26
C PHE A 50 9.23 -7.20 1.65
N LEU A 51 8.60 -6.09 2.07
CA LEU A 51 7.15 -5.98 2.27
C LEU A 51 6.62 -4.85 1.38
N PHE A 52 5.68 -5.16 0.49
CA PHE A 52 4.99 -4.20 -0.36
C PHE A 52 3.57 -3.98 0.15
N ILE A 53 3.18 -2.73 0.35
CA ILE A 53 1.84 -2.33 0.78
C ILE A 53 1.26 -1.43 -0.30
N SER A 54 0.31 -1.96 -1.06
CA SER A 54 -0.26 -1.31 -2.24
C SER A 54 -1.54 -0.55 -1.92
N GLY A 55 -1.44 0.39 -0.98
CA GLY A 55 -2.48 1.34 -0.63
C GLY A 55 -3.53 0.84 0.36
N ASP A 56 -4.30 1.79 0.83
CA ASP A 56 -5.41 1.61 1.74
C ASP A 56 -5.01 0.83 3.02
N LEU A 57 -3.82 1.17 3.56
CA LEU A 57 -3.36 0.63 4.84
C LEU A 57 -4.29 1.05 5.98
N TYR A 58 -4.79 2.30 5.93
CA TYR A 58 -5.68 2.84 6.95
C TYR A 58 -6.74 3.80 6.36
N GLU A 59 -7.75 4.10 7.16
CA GLU A 59 -8.78 5.09 6.83
C GLU A 59 -8.36 6.48 7.30
N GLN A 60 -7.90 7.35 6.42
CA GLN A 60 -7.43 8.72 6.74
C GLN A 60 -8.40 9.51 7.61
N LYS A 61 -9.70 9.31 7.40
CA LYS A 61 -10.76 10.03 8.12
C LYS A 61 -10.94 9.57 9.57
N TYR A 62 -10.58 8.33 9.89
CA TYR A 62 -10.88 7.69 11.18
C TYR A 62 -9.63 7.23 11.94
N ILE A 63 -8.49 7.21 11.28
CA ILE A 63 -7.24 6.67 11.83
C ILE A 63 -6.83 7.39 13.12
N ARG A 64 -6.46 6.61 14.12
CA ARG A 64 -5.96 7.09 15.40
C ARG A 64 -4.45 7.02 15.45
N LYS A 65 -3.83 7.98 16.15
CA LYS A 65 -2.38 7.97 16.37
C LYS A 65 -1.90 6.67 16.99
N SER A 66 -2.64 6.11 17.95
CA SER A 66 -2.31 4.84 18.59
C SER A 66 -2.28 3.65 17.61
N THR A 67 -3.08 3.69 16.54
CA THR A 67 -3.07 2.66 15.49
C THR A 67 -1.82 2.82 14.62
N ILE A 68 -1.43 4.03 14.28
CA ILE A 68 -0.17 4.29 13.56
C ILE A 68 1.05 3.85 14.39
N GLU A 69 1.05 4.18 15.69
CA GLU A 69 2.09 3.73 16.62
C GLU A 69 2.16 2.20 16.70
N TYR A 70 1.00 1.51 16.74
CA TYR A 70 0.92 0.06 16.69
C TYR A 70 1.54 -0.52 15.41
N ILE A 71 1.15 -0.01 14.24
CA ILE A 71 1.70 -0.44 12.95
C ILE A 71 3.23 -0.23 12.92
N ASN A 72 3.69 0.95 13.29
CA ASN A 72 5.10 1.29 13.28
C ASN A 72 5.92 0.45 14.30
N ASN A 73 5.33 0.06 15.43
CA ASN A 73 5.99 -0.84 16.38
C ASN A 73 6.15 -2.25 15.80
N LEU A 74 5.15 -2.77 15.07
CA LEU A 74 5.30 -4.03 14.35
C LEU A 74 6.39 -3.95 13.28
N PHE A 75 6.50 -2.85 12.54
CA PHE A 75 7.58 -2.65 11.57
C PHE A 75 8.98 -2.61 12.21
N LYS A 76 9.10 -2.18 13.47
CA LYS A 76 10.36 -2.26 14.23
C LYS A 76 10.82 -3.69 14.51
N GLU A 77 9.90 -4.65 14.55
CA GLU A 77 10.23 -6.05 14.79
C GLU A 77 10.90 -6.73 13.60
N ILE A 78 10.82 -6.10 12.41
CA ILE A 78 11.39 -6.58 11.15
C ILE A 78 12.40 -5.57 10.55
N PRO A 79 13.43 -5.15 11.29
CA PRO A 79 14.33 -4.06 10.90
C PRO A 79 15.14 -4.34 9.63
N ASN A 80 15.31 -5.61 9.27
CA ASN A 80 16.03 -6.04 8.07
C ASN A 80 15.13 -6.19 6.84
N THR A 81 13.82 -5.99 6.99
CA THR A 81 12.86 -5.98 5.90
C THR A 81 12.66 -4.54 5.41
N GLN A 82 12.89 -4.29 4.14
CA GLN A 82 12.53 -3.00 3.53
C GLN A 82 11.03 -2.99 3.23
N ILE A 83 10.35 -1.97 3.72
CA ILE A 83 8.90 -1.82 3.61
C ILE A 83 8.62 -0.67 2.66
N PHE A 84 7.89 -0.94 1.58
CA PHE A 84 7.50 0.04 0.58
C PHE A 84 5.99 0.21 0.61
N ILE A 85 5.53 1.44 0.85
CA ILE A 85 4.11 1.78 0.93
C ILE A 85 3.77 2.73 -0.22
N SER A 86 2.80 2.35 -1.02
CA SER A 86 2.15 3.21 -2.02
C SER A 86 0.80 3.64 -1.46
N PRO A 87 0.61 4.89 -1.01
CA PRO A 87 -0.66 5.38 -0.50
C PRO A 87 -1.82 5.18 -1.49
N GLY A 88 -2.99 4.75 -0.99
CA GLY A 88 -4.20 4.58 -1.77
C GLY A 88 -5.17 5.76 -1.65
N ASN A 89 -6.40 5.56 -2.12
CA ASN A 89 -7.42 6.60 -2.07
C ASN A 89 -8.04 6.79 -0.69
N HIS A 90 -7.99 5.79 0.20
CA HIS A 90 -8.44 5.92 1.60
C HIS A 90 -7.38 6.49 2.53
N ASP A 91 -6.10 6.39 2.17
CA ASP A 91 -4.95 6.90 2.93
C ASP A 91 -3.98 7.74 2.10
N PRO A 92 -4.47 8.75 1.33
CA PRO A 92 -3.61 9.49 0.42
C PRO A 92 -2.49 10.26 1.14
N TYR A 93 -1.38 10.52 0.40
CA TYR A 93 -0.24 11.29 0.88
C TYR A 93 -0.58 12.78 0.99
N LEU A 94 -1.29 13.15 2.04
CA LEU A 94 -1.74 14.52 2.29
C LEU A 94 -0.85 15.22 3.33
N ILE A 95 -0.84 16.55 3.31
CA ILE A 95 -0.11 17.38 4.29
C ILE A 95 -0.52 17.08 5.74
N ASN A 96 -1.73 16.60 5.97
CA ASN A 96 -2.26 16.21 7.26
C ASN A 96 -2.29 14.69 7.50
N SER A 97 -1.84 13.87 6.55
CA SER A 97 -1.75 12.42 6.72
C SER A 97 -0.63 12.03 7.66
N TYR A 98 -0.74 10.84 8.25
CA TYR A 98 0.34 10.26 9.04
C TYR A 98 1.53 9.84 8.17
N TYR A 99 1.35 9.64 6.88
CA TYR A 99 2.47 9.42 5.97
C TYR A 99 3.45 10.60 5.95
N MET A 100 2.95 11.82 6.07
CA MET A 100 3.78 13.03 6.10
C MET A 100 4.20 13.44 7.51
N LYS A 101 3.32 13.29 8.52
CA LYS A 101 3.53 13.87 9.85
C LYS A 101 4.16 12.93 10.88
N PHE A 102 4.08 11.64 10.66
CA PHE A 102 4.59 10.66 11.61
C PHE A 102 6.04 10.28 11.29
N ASN A 103 6.83 10.08 12.33
CA ASN A 103 8.22 9.63 12.17
C ASN A 103 8.25 8.09 12.06
N TRP A 104 8.11 7.61 10.83
CA TRP A 104 8.19 6.19 10.52
C TRP A 104 9.60 5.63 10.74
N ASN A 105 9.71 4.33 10.94
CA ASN A 105 11.00 3.67 11.06
C ASN A 105 11.83 3.80 9.78
N ASN A 106 13.15 3.72 9.93
CA ASN A 106 14.10 3.88 8.81
C ASN A 106 13.98 2.81 7.72
N ASN A 107 13.36 1.67 8.02
CA ASN A 107 13.10 0.61 7.06
C ASN A 107 11.79 0.80 6.26
N VAL A 108 11.06 1.91 6.48
CA VAL A 108 9.81 2.24 5.78
C VAL A 108 10.06 3.32 4.76
N TYR A 109 9.74 3.05 3.50
CA TYR A 109 9.71 4.01 2.41
C TYR A 109 8.27 4.22 1.96
N ILE A 110 7.84 5.47 1.84
CA ILE A 110 6.49 5.84 1.43
C ILE A 110 6.58 6.62 0.13
N PHE A 111 6.01 6.07 -0.93
CA PHE A 111 5.93 6.73 -2.23
C PHE A 111 4.99 7.95 -2.16
N LYS A 112 5.37 8.99 -2.91
CA LYS A 112 4.60 10.23 -3.00
C LYS A 112 3.73 10.23 -4.26
N TYR A 113 3.32 11.41 -4.66
CA TYR A 113 2.38 11.65 -5.76
C TYR A 113 3.03 11.65 -7.17
N ASP A 114 4.35 11.55 -7.26
CA ASP A 114 5.06 11.33 -8.52
C ASP A 114 5.54 9.88 -8.60
N ILE A 115 5.82 9.38 -9.81
CA ILE A 115 6.49 8.10 -9.94
C ILE A 115 7.92 8.22 -9.42
N GLU A 116 8.21 7.45 -8.39
CA GLU A 116 9.53 7.34 -7.81
C GLU A 116 10.14 5.98 -8.16
N LYS A 117 11.46 5.94 -8.33
CA LYS A 117 12.25 4.71 -8.55
C LYS A 117 13.25 4.57 -7.42
N ILE A 118 13.22 3.43 -6.75
CA ILE A 118 14.24 3.00 -5.79
C ILE A 118 15.08 1.92 -6.47
N GLU A 119 16.35 2.21 -6.63
CA GLU A 119 17.29 1.29 -7.28
C GLU A 119 18.05 0.49 -6.22
N LEU A 120 17.92 -0.83 -6.26
CA LEU A 120 18.67 -1.79 -5.47
C LEU A 120 19.56 -2.64 -6.38
N ASP A 121 20.41 -3.51 -5.80
CA ASP A 121 21.40 -4.26 -6.58
C ASP A 121 20.78 -5.05 -7.73
N ASP A 122 19.76 -5.86 -7.46
CA ASP A 122 19.14 -6.77 -8.42
C ASP A 122 17.70 -6.39 -8.83
N VAL A 123 17.15 -5.30 -8.25
CA VAL A 123 15.76 -4.92 -8.47
C VAL A 123 15.57 -3.41 -8.45
N ASN A 124 14.74 -2.93 -9.36
CA ASN A 124 14.18 -1.58 -9.35
C ASN A 124 12.76 -1.64 -8.81
N ILE A 125 12.47 -0.83 -7.80
CA ILE A 125 11.13 -0.71 -7.22
C ILE A 125 10.58 0.64 -7.61
N TYR A 126 9.50 0.64 -8.36
CA TYR A 126 8.76 1.83 -8.75
C TYR A 126 7.52 1.94 -7.89
N GLY A 127 7.15 3.14 -7.53
CA GLY A 127 5.93 3.37 -6.77
C GLY A 127 5.33 4.74 -7.06
N TYR A 128 4.02 4.81 -6.79
CA TYR A 128 3.21 6.02 -6.93
C TYR A 128 2.13 6.00 -5.86
N GLY A 129 1.93 7.09 -5.14
CA GLY A 129 0.90 7.24 -4.12
C GLY A 129 -0.14 8.29 -4.49
N PHE A 130 -1.35 8.12 -4.02
CA PHE A 130 -2.42 9.11 -4.17
C PHE A 130 -2.08 10.40 -3.42
N SER A 131 -2.30 11.54 -4.06
CA SER A 131 -2.19 12.89 -3.45
C SER A 131 -3.54 13.47 -3.04
N SER A 132 -4.63 12.77 -3.33
CA SER A 132 -6.00 13.11 -2.94
C SER A 132 -6.85 11.83 -2.89
N PHE A 133 -8.11 11.92 -2.51
CA PHE A 133 -9.04 10.79 -2.49
C PHE A 133 -9.41 10.26 -3.88
N TYR A 134 -9.01 10.96 -4.93
CA TYR A 134 -9.22 10.61 -6.35
C TYR A 134 -7.95 10.88 -7.13
N SER A 135 -7.74 10.15 -8.23
CA SER A 135 -6.60 10.33 -9.13
C SER A 135 -7.02 10.02 -10.56
N GLU A 136 -6.72 10.94 -11.47
CA GLU A 136 -6.90 10.71 -12.92
C GLU A 136 -5.91 9.68 -13.46
N GLY A 137 -4.94 9.29 -12.65
CA GLY A 137 -3.92 8.33 -13.01
C GLY A 137 -2.62 8.98 -13.48
N ILE A 138 -1.67 8.11 -13.73
CA ILE A 138 -0.32 8.45 -14.18
C ILE A 138 -0.04 7.79 -15.53
N ASN A 139 0.88 8.37 -16.30
CA ASN A 139 1.31 7.77 -17.55
C ASN A 139 2.39 6.70 -17.30
N ILE A 140 1.96 5.47 -17.08
CA ILE A 140 2.85 4.31 -16.89
C ILE A 140 3.84 4.15 -18.04
N ASN A 141 3.48 4.55 -19.28
CA ASN A 141 4.33 4.34 -20.46
C ASN A 141 5.59 5.19 -20.42
N GLU A 142 5.65 6.26 -19.65
CA GLU A 142 6.85 7.08 -19.47
C GLU A 142 7.92 6.44 -18.59
N ILE A 143 7.57 5.39 -17.82
CA ILE A 143 8.54 4.67 -17.01
C ILE A 143 9.48 3.88 -17.93
N LYS A 144 10.77 4.22 -17.86
CA LYS A 144 11.83 3.47 -18.54
C LYS A 144 12.25 2.29 -17.69
N ILE A 145 12.20 1.11 -18.27
CA ILE A 145 12.57 -0.15 -17.63
C ILE A 145 14.04 -0.47 -17.90
N ASP A 146 14.74 -0.94 -16.91
CA ASP A 146 16.06 -1.54 -17.03
C ASP A 146 15.94 -3.06 -17.14
N ASN A 147 16.14 -3.58 -18.34
CA ASN A 147 16.00 -5.01 -18.61
C ASN A 147 17.11 -5.89 -17.98
N GLN A 148 18.09 -5.30 -17.31
CA GLN A 148 19.14 -6.04 -16.62
C GLN A 148 18.77 -6.36 -15.15
N LYS A 149 17.73 -5.72 -14.63
CA LYS A 149 17.23 -5.90 -13.27
C LYS A 149 15.77 -6.32 -13.28
N ASN A 150 15.31 -6.94 -12.20
CA ASN A 150 13.87 -7.12 -11.98
C ASN A 150 13.22 -5.76 -11.75
N ASN A 151 12.07 -5.53 -12.35
CA ASN A 151 11.33 -4.28 -12.24
C ASN A 151 9.97 -4.53 -11.59
N ILE A 152 9.76 -3.98 -10.41
CA ILE A 152 8.55 -4.13 -9.63
C ILE A 152 7.85 -2.79 -9.55
N LEU A 153 6.55 -2.77 -9.85
CA LEU A 153 5.70 -1.60 -9.64
C LEU A 153 4.78 -1.84 -8.45
N ILE A 154 4.71 -0.86 -7.54
CA ILE A 154 3.80 -0.86 -6.39
C ILE A 154 2.87 0.32 -6.55
N MET A 155 1.57 0.07 -6.63
CA MET A 155 0.58 1.13 -6.76
C MET A 155 -0.81 0.69 -6.34
N HIS A 156 -1.63 1.67 -6.00
CA HIS A 156 -3.05 1.51 -5.80
C HIS A 156 -3.76 2.00 -7.06
N ALA A 157 -4.59 1.16 -7.72
CA ALA A 157 -5.11 1.49 -9.04
C ALA A 157 -6.35 0.69 -9.41
N ASP A 158 -7.21 1.30 -10.22
CA ASP A 158 -8.35 0.65 -10.82
C ASP A 158 -7.96 0.09 -12.20
N LEU A 159 -7.85 -1.24 -12.27
CA LEU A 159 -7.36 -1.94 -13.45
C LEU A 159 -8.43 -2.02 -14.54
N ASP A 160 -8.08 -1.60 -15.75
CA ASP A 160 -8.95 -1.57 -16.93
C ASP A 160 -10.29 -0.82 -16.72
N ALA A 161 -10.31 0.13 -15.77
CA ALA A 161 -11.48 0.95 -15.51
C ALA A 161 -11.83 1.90 -16.64
N SER A 162 -13.11 2.24 -16.74
CA SER A 162 -13.58 3.28 -17.67
C SER A 162 -13.07 4.65 -17.23
N LYS A 163 -12.38 5.36 -18.12
CA LYS A 163 -11.94 6.75 -17.90
C LYS A 163 -13.10 7.76 -17.93
N GLU A 164 -14.32 7.31 -18.23
CA GLU A 164 -15.54 8.16 -18.27
C GLU A 164 -16.25 8.20 -16.90
N ALA A 165 -15.75 7.50 -15.90
CA ALA A 165 -16.30 7.56 -14.54
C ALA A 165 -16.14 8.97 -13.94
N LYS A 166 -17.11 9.38 -13.12
CA LYS A 166 -17.06 10.68 -12.43
C LYS A 166 -15.93 10.76 -11.41
N GLU A 167 -15.63 9.65 -10.80
CA GLU A 167 -14.57 9.48 -9.80
C GLU A 167 -13.57 8.49 -10.35
N LEU A 168 -12.32 8.90 -10.41
CA LEU A 168 -11.24 8.07 -10.94
C LEU A 168 -10.28 7.70 -9.82
N TYR A 169 -9.88 6.44 -9.80
CA TYR A 169 -8.97 5.88 -8.82
C TYR A 169 -7.71 5.34 -9.51
N ASN A 170 -6.99 6.26 -10.19
CA ASN A 170 -5.77 5.92 -10.92
C ASN A 170 -5.99 4.78 -11.94
N PRO A 171 -6.85 5.00 -12.96
CA PRO A 171 -7.17 3.98 -13.95
C PRO A 171 -5.93 3.61 -14.77
N VAL A 172 -5.59 2.33 -14.81
CA VAL A 172 -4.47 1.77 -15.56
C VAL A 172 -4.93 0.63 -16.46
N ALA A 173 -4.30 0.50 -17.62
CA ALA A 173 -4.60 -0.61 -18.52
C ALA A 173 -3.63 -1.77 -18.29
N THR A 174 -4.14 -2.99 -18.26
CA THR A 174 -3.33 -4.21 -18.11
C THR A 174 -2.14 -4.24 -19.07
N ARG A 175 -2.35 -3.85 -20.35
CA ARG A 175 -1.30 -3.83 -21.37
C ARG A 175 -0.10 -2.93 -21.01
N ASP A 176 -0.32 -1.85 -20.26
CA ASP A 176 0.72 -0.89 -19.90
C ASP A 176 1.60 -1.40 -18.75
N LEU A 177 1.11 -2.42 -18.03
CA LEU A 177 1.77 -3.06 -16.89
C LEU A 177 2.67 -4.24 -17.30
N LEU A 178 2.49 -4.80 -18.51
CA LEU A 178 3.18 -6.01 -18.97
C LEU A 178 4.71 -5.89 -19.06
N LYS A 179 5.25 -4.68 -18.99
CA LYS A 179 6.70 -4.43 -18.99
C LYS A 179 7.37 -4.67 -17.63
N PHE A 180 6.61 -4.78 -16.55
CA PHE A 180 7.13 -5.07 -15.22
C PHE A 180 7.17 -6.58 -14.97
N ASP A 181 8.17 -7.03 -14.20
CA ASP A 181 8.27 -8.43 -13.79
C ASP A 181 7.23 -8.79 -12.73
N TYR A 182 6.84 -7.82 -11.92
CA TYR A 182 5.76 -7.93 -10.94
C TYR A 182 5.07 -6.58 -10.74
N VAL A 183 3.76 -6.62 -10.60
CA VAL A 183 2.95 -5.44 -10.25
C VAL A 183 2.15 -5.73 -8.98
N ALA A 184 2.48 -5.03 -7.91
CA ALA A 184 1.75 -5.09 -6.65
C ALA A 184 0.61 -4.07 -6.70
N LEU A 185 -0.62 -4.54 -6.91
CA LEU A 185 -1.84 -3.71 -6.99
C LEU A 185 -2.70 -3.87 -5.74
N GLY A 186 -3.37 -2.80 -5.34
CA GLY A 186 -4.51 -2.76 -4.43
C GLY A 186 -5.70 -2.08 -5.09
N HIS A 187 -6.79 -1.89 -4.36
CA HIS A 187 -8.05 -1.22 -4.72
C HIS A 187 -9.22 -2.16 -5.00
N ILE A 188 -9.03 -3.22 -5.75
CA ILE A 188 -10.13 -4.14 -6.09
C ILE A 188 -10.20 -5.25 -5.05
N HIS A 189 -11.23 -5.22 -4.18
CA HIS A 189 -11.45 -6.22 -3.13
C HIS A 189 -12.09 -7.51 -3.68
N LYS A 190 -11.69 -7.94 -4.87
CA LYS A 190 -12.13 -9.20 -5.48
C LYS A 190 -10.91 -10.05 -5.80
N PRO A 191 -10.94 -11.34 -5.45
CA PRO A 191 -9.88 -12.27 -5.82
C PRO A 191 -9.86 -12.53 -7.33
#